data_edd4c9a322bd152dfa1224777ca286a3
#
_entry.id   edd4c9a322bd152dfa1224777ca286a3
#
_cell.length_a   1.000
_cell.length_b   1.000
_cell.length_c   1.000
_cell.angle_alpha   90.00
_cell.angle_beta   90.00
_cell.angle_gamma   90.00
#
_symmetry.space_group_name_H-M   'P 1'
#
loop_
_entity.id
_entity.type
_entity.pdbx_description
1 polymer ?
#
loop_
_entity_poly.entity_id
_entity_poly.type
_entity_poly.pdbx_seq_one_letter_code
_entity_poly.pdbx_strand_id
1 'polypeptide(L)'
;EYVEISVTARVDPDALRLALDAALPDGLDVLAVVEAGPGALADRLQASEWVIALRGMPVGQLREAADAFWAQTQVEVTRVLKAGPRTFDARAAVLDLAVDTAASAPVMTGVVPGECAILRLVVRHTTPAVRPDDVLTALRVVAGLEPPTPPLVIRLAQGPLQEGSVRVTDPLAASESDAGV
;
A
#
# COMPACT_ATOMS: atom_id res chain seq x y z
N GLU A 1 7.61 -7.47 -0.37
CA GLU A 1 7.72 -7.20 -1.81
C GLU A 1 7.56 -8.48 -2.62
N TYR A 2 7.16 -8.36 -3.88
CA TYR A 2 6.94 -9.50 -4.78
C TYR A 2 7.86 -9.38 -5.98
N VAL A 3 8.40 -10.51 -6.42
CA VAL A 3 9.31 -10.61 -7.57
C VAL A 3 8.92 -11.83 -8.40
N GLU A 4 8.84 -11.68 -9.72
CA GLU A 4 8.68 -12.76 -10.66
C GLU A 4 10.03 -13.05 -11.32
N ILE A 5 10.48 -14.31 -11.28
CA ILE A 5 11.74 -14.76 -11.87
C ILE A 5 11.51 -15.92 -12.83
N SER A 6 12.32 -16.00 -13.86
CA SER A 6 12.34 -17.15 -14.77
C SER A 6 13.50 -18.06 -14.41
N VAL A 7 13.24 -19.37 -14.39
CA VAL A 7 14.26 -20.41 -14.16
C VAL A 7 14.49 -21.22 -15.43
N THR A 8 15.69 -21.75 -15.61
CA THR A 8 16.07 -22.50 -16.82
C THR A 8 15.55 -23.95 -16.85
N ALA A 9 15.09 -24.45 -15.71
CA ALA A 9 14.51 -25.77 -15.55
C ALA A 9 13.40 -25.72 -14.51
N ARG A 10 12.47 -26.67 -14.55
CA ARG A 10 11.43 -26.80 -13.53
C ARG A 10 12.08 -27.17 -12.19
N VAL A 11 11.79 -26.41 -11.16
CA VAL A 11 12.32 -26.56 -9.81
C VAL A 11 11.15 -26.63 -8.84
N ASP A 12 11.28 -27.43 -7.79
CA ASP A 12 10.33 -27.44 -6.69
C ASP A 12 10.33 -26.07 -5.98
N PRO A 13 9.17 -25.41 -5.82
CA PRO A 13 9.06 -24.08 -5.18
C PRO A 13 9.66 -24.04 -3.76
N ASP A 14 9.48 -25.09 -2.96
CA ASP A 14 10.02 -25.13 -1.59
C ASP A 14 11.54 -25.24 -1.59
N ALA A 15 12.10 -26.05 -2.47
CA ALA A 15 13.56 -26.16 -2.64
C ALA A 15 14.14 -24.81 -3.14
N LEU A 16 13.45 -24.16 -4.07
CA LEU A 16 13.88 -22.84 -4.57
C LEU A 16 13.79 -21.78 -3.47
N ARG A 17 12.72 -21.77 -2.66
CA ARG A 17 12.59 -20.85 -1.52
C ARG A 17 13.79 -20.96 -0.57
N LEU A 18 14.13 -22.20 -0.15
CA LEU A 18 15.25 -22.44 0.75
C LEU A 18 16.59 -22.00 0.14
N ALA A 19 16.81 -22.26 -1.15
CA ALA A 19 18.04 -21.88 -1.84
C ALA A 19 18.18 -20.36 -1.97
N LEU A 20 17.09 -19.64 -2.26
CA LEU A 20 17.09 -18.19 -2.33
C LEU A 20 17.30 -17.57 -0.95
N ASP A 21 16.62 -18.06 0.07
CA ASP A 21 16.74 -17.59 1.44
C ASP A 21 18.18 -17.72 1.96
N ALA A 22 18.82 -18.86 1.69
CA ALA A 22 20.23 -19.08 2.05
C ALA A 22 21.24 -18.22 1.26
N ALA A 23 20.86 -17.73 0.09
CA ALA A 23 21.73 -16.91 -0.77
C ALA A 23 21.58 -15.39 -0.54
N LEU A 24 20.52 -14.97 0.11
CA LEU A 24 20.26 -13.57 0.41
C LEU A 24 21.01 -13.13 1.68
N PRO A 25 21.34 -11.83 1.80
CA PRO A 25 21.95 -11.30 3.01
C PRO A 25 20.95 -11.30 4.19
N ASP A 26 21.49 -11.33 5.42
CA ASP A 26 20.72 -11.24 6.66
C ASP A 26 19.73 -10.07 6.63
N GLY A 27 18.47 -10.34 7.02
CA GLY A 27 17.39 -9.37 7.03
C GLY A 27 16.54 -9.34 5.75
N LEU A 28 16.84 -10.18 4.77
CA LEU A 28 16.01 -10.43 3.60
C LEU A 28 15.55 -11.89 3.61
N ASP A 29 14.31 -12.13 4.05
CA ASP A 29 13.75 -13.47 4.16
C ASP A 29 12.81 -13.76 2.99
N VAL A 30 12.91 -14.94 2.38
CA VAL A 30 11.97 -15.42 1.35
C VAL A 30 10.80 -16.13 2.02
N LEU A 31 9.67 -15.44 2.13
CA LEU A 31 8.49 -15.95 2.85
C LEU A 31 7.77 -17.06 2.09
N ALA A 32 7.62 -16.90 0.77
CA ALA A 32 6.94 -17.86 -0.08
C ALA A 32 7.48 -17.83 -1.52
N VAL A 33 7.46 -18.98 -2.17
CA VAL A 33 7.68 -19.14 -3.60
C VAL A 33 6.55 -20.01 -4.15
N VAL A 34 5.95 -19.58 -5.25
CA VAL A 34 4.89 -20.33 -5.95
C VAL A 34 5.18 -20.38 -7.45
N GLU A 35 4.67 -21.38 -8.15
CA GLU A 35 4.69 -21.38 -9.62
C GLU A 35 3.85 -20.20 -10.12
N ALA A 36 4.37 -19.44 -11.09
CA ALA A 36 3.63 -18.33 -11.69
C ALA A 36 2.40 -18.84 -12.41
N GLY A 37 1.24 -18.27 -12.06
CA GLY A 37 0.00 -18.50 -12.79
C GLY A 37 -0.03 -17.73 -14.12
N PRO A 38 -1.13 -17.83 -14.89
CA PRO A 38 -1.29 -17.11 -16.14
C PRO A 38 -1.27 -15.59 -15.91
N GLY A 39 -0.67 -14.86 -16.84
CA GLY A 39 -0.51 -13.40 -16.77
C GLY A 39 0.72 -12.96 -15.97
N ALA A 40 1.15 -11.72 -16.17
CA ALA A 40 2.30 -11.15 -15.47
C ALA A 40 1.94 -10.78 -14.02
N LEU A 41 2.89 -10.95 -13.10
CA LEU A 41 2.74 -10.48 -11.72
C LEU A 41 2.37 -8.98 -11.66
N ALA A 42 2.96 -8.17 -12.54
CA ALA A 42 2.67 -6.73 -12.60
C ALA A 42 1.18 -6.42 -12.84
N ASP A 43 0.46 -7.23 -13.59
CA ASP A 43 -0.97 -7.06 -13.87
C ASP A 43 -1.85 -7.43 -12.65
N ARG A 44 -1.33 -8.29 -11.77
CA ARG A 44 -1.96 -8.68 -10.51
C ARG A 44 -1.74 -7.67 -9.40
N LEU A 45 -0.70 -6.84 -9.46
CA LEU A 45 -0.42 -5.79 -8.49
C LEU A 45 -1.25 -4.54 -8.78
N GLN A 46 -2.55 -4.59 -8.49
CA GLN A 46 -3.53 -3.56 -8.85
C GLN A 46 -3.65 -2.43 -7.82
N ALA A 47 -3.42 -2.74 -6.54
CA ALA A 47 -3.53 -1.79 -5.43
C ALA A 47 -2.60 -2.15 -4.28
N SER A 48 -2.44 -1.19 -3.37
CA SER A 48 -1.76 -1.38 -2.08
C SER A 48 -2.61 -0.83 -0.94
N GLU A 49 -2.61 -1.55 0.18
CA GLU A 49 -3.17 -1.12 1.45
C GLU A 49 -2.04 -0.62 2.37
N TRP A 50 -2.27 0.54 3.00
CA TRP A 50 -1.32 1.21 3.86
C TRP A 50 -1.94 1.60 5.18
N VAL A 51 -1.12 1.64 6.22
CA VAL A 51 -1.42 2.29 7.49
C VAL A 51 -0.37 3.39 7.73
N ILE A 52 -0.85 4.57 8.07
CA ILE A 52 -0.03 5.75 8.33
C ILE A 52 -0.33 6.23 9.74
N ALA A 53 0.68 6.20 10.61
CA ALA A 53 0.56 6.70 11.97
C ALA A 53 1.06 8.15 12.06
N LEU A 54 0.19 9.03 12.53
CA LEU A 54 0.41 10.46 12.69
C LEU A 54 0.50 10.78 14.19
N ARG A 55 1.70 10.70 14.76
CA ARG A 55 1.96 10.94 16.18
C ARG A 55 1.72 12.40 16.54
N GLY A 56 1.04 12.63 17.68
CA GLY A 56 0.69 13.95 18.16
C GLY A 56 -0.41 14.64 17.35
N MET A 57 -1.05 13.92 16.41
CA MET A 57 -2.17 14.42 15.62
C MET A 57 -3.49 14.03 16.29
N PRO A 58 -4.39 14.99 16.56
CA PRO A 58 -5.74 14.70 17.03
C PRO A 58 -6.55 13.94 15.97
N VAL A 59 -7.24 12.87 16.38
CA VAL A 59 -8.07 12.05 15.47
C VAL A 59 -9.16 12.89 14.80
N GLY A 60 -9.74 13.87 15.50
CA GLY A 60 -10.76 14.77 14.96
C GLY A 60 -10.23 15.60 13.77
N GLN A 61 -9.04 16.16 13.91
CA GLN A 61 -8.41 16.96 12.84
C GLN A 61 -8.12 16.10 11.60
N LEU A 62 -7.62 14.86 11.80
CA LEU A 62 -7.40 13.94 10.67
C LEU A 62 -8.71 13.54 9.99
N ARG A 63 -9.79 13.36 10.77
CA ARG A 63 -11.11 13.03 10.22
C ARG A 63 -11.68 14.17 9.38
N GLU A 64 -11.61 15.42 9.86
CA GLU A 64 -12.01 16.60 9.11
C GLU A 64 -11.22 16.73 7.79
N ALA A 65 -9.92 16.45 7.81
CA ALA A 65 -9.09 16.47 6.62
C ALA A 65 -9.47 15.34 5.64
N ALA A 66 -9.78 14.15 6.14
CA ALA A 66 -10.24 13.02 5.33
C ALA A 66 -11.60 13.32 4.67
N ASP A 67 -12.53 13.90 5.42
CA ASP A 67 -13.84 14.31 4.91
C ASP A 67 -13.71 15.41 3.84
N ALA A 68 -12.83 16.40 4.07
CA ALA A 68 -12.53 17.45 3.09
C ALA A 68 -11.92 16.87 1.80
N PHE A 69 -11.05 15.86 1.92
CA PHE A 69 -10.47 15.17 0.78
C PHE A 69 -11.53 14.37 -0.01
N TRP A 70 -12.43 13.66 0.69
CA TRP A 70 -13.51 12.90 0.04
C TRP A 70 -14.52 13.81 -0.66
N ALA A 71 -14.72 15.04 -0.18
CA ALA A 71 -15.61 16.02 -0.81
C ALA A 71 -15.07 16.53 -2.16
N GLN A 72 -13.77 16.34 -2.46
CA GLN A 72 -13.20 16.74 -3.72
C GLN A 72 -13.39 15.67 -4.80
N THR A 73 -13.67 16.10 -6.03
CA THR A 73 -13.67 15.23 -7.21
C THR A 73 -12.27 15.00 -7.76
N GLN A 74 -11.36 15.95 -7.53
CA GLN A 74 -9.98 15.94 -7.98
C GLN A 74 -9.10 16.69 -6.98
N VAL A 75 -7.90 16.17 -6.72
CA VAL A 75 -6.88 16.84 -5.91
C VAL A 75 -5.53 16.69 -6.59
N GLU A 76 -5.04 17.76 -7.18
CA GLU A 76 -3.74 17.78 -7.84
C GLU A 76 -2.60 17.90 -6.83
N VAL A 77 -1.59 17.06 -6.99
CA VAL A 77 -0.33 17.14 -6.27
C VAL A 77 0.83 17.20 -7.25
N THR A 78 1.90 17.91 -6.86
CA THR A 78 3.11 18.01 -7.67
C THR A 78 4.28 17.35 -6.94
N ARG A 79 4.91 16.40 -7.60
CA ARG A 79 6.14 15.73 -7.13
C ARG A 79 7.31 16.12 -7.99
N VAL A 80 8.43 16.49 -7.37
CA VAL A 80 9.68 16.78 -8.07
C VAL A 80 10.41 15.46 -8.35
N LEU A 81 10.63 15.16 -9.61
CA LEU A 81 11.37 13.99 -10.10
C LEU A 81 12.69 14.44 -10.74
N LYS A 82 13.60 13.49 -11.03
CA LYS A 82 14.85 13.79 -11.77
C LYS A 82 14.59 14.47 -13.13
N ALA A 83 13.47 14.14 -13.76
CA ALA A 83 13.04 14.71 -15.06
C ALA A 83 12.27 16.03 -14.93
N GLY A 84 12.13 16.59 -13.73
CA GLY A 84 11.38 17.80 -13.45
C GLY A 84 10.09 17.57 -12.64
N PRO A 85 9.34 18.63 -12.33
CA PRO A 85 8.09 18.53 -11.59
C PRO A 85 7.02 17.82 -12.44
N ARG A 86 6.23 16.95 -11.78
CA ARG A 86 5.09 16.27 -12.38
C ARG A 86 3.85 16.44 -11.51
N THR A 87 2.80 17.00 -12.11
CA THR A 87 1.49 17.17 -11.46
C THR A 87 0.55 16.06 -11.90
N PHE A 88 -0.20 15.50 -10.95
CA PHE A 88 -1.19 14.44 -11.19
C PHE A 88 -2.28 14.47 -10.12
N ASP A 89 -3.42 13.86 -10.43
CA ASP A 89 -4.55 13.75 -9.51
C ASP A 89 -4.33 12.61 -8.51
N ALA A 90 -4.12 12.96 -7.23
CA ALA A 90 -4.00 11.98 -6.16
C ALA A 90 -5.36 11.38 -5.77
N ARG A 91 -6.47 12.15 -5.90
CA ARG A 91 -7.80 11.72 -5.48
C ARG A 91 -8.31 10.53 -6.29
N ALA A 92 -8.06 10.53 -7.60
CA ALA A 92 -8.51 9.49 -8.53
C ALA A 92 -7.92 8.10 -8.22
N ALA A 93 -6.74 8.04 -7.59
CA ALA A 93 -6.09 6.78 -7.23
C ALA A 93 -6.52 6.24 -5.86
N VAL A 94 -7.09 7.07 -4.97
CA VAL A 94 -7.53 6.65 -3.63
C VAL A 94 -8.87 5.94 -3.73
N LEU A 95 -8.87 4.65 -3.36
CA LEU A 95 -10.06 3.79 -3.36
C LEU A 95 -10.76 3.79 -2.01
N ASP A 96 -9.99 3.82 -0.92
CA ASP A 96 -10.48 3.92 0.45
C ASP A 96 -9.53 4.76 1.30
N LEU A 97 -10.11 5.49 2.24
CA LEU A 97 -9.39 6.31 3.21
C LEU A 97 -10.24 6.39 4.46
N ALA A 98 -9.77 5.78 5.54
CA ALA A 98 -10.46 5.70 6.82
C ALA A 98 -9.55 6.19 7.95
N VAL A 99 -10.16 6.79 8.97
CA VAL A 99 -9.47 7.33 10.14
C VAL A 99 -9.79 6.51 11.36
N ASP A 100 -8.75 5.97 11.99
CA ASP A 100 -8.79 5.14 13.17
C ASP A 100 -7.96 5.74 14.32
N THR A 101 -7.97 5.06 15.45
CA THR A 101 -7.06 5.29 16.59
C THR A 101 -5.98 4.21 16.61
N ALA A 102 -4.88 4.45 17.33
CA ALA A 102 -3.83 3.45 17.52
C ALA A 102 -4.38 2.15 18.15
N ALA A 103 -5.41 2.24 19.01
CA ALA A 103 -6.06 1.09 19.62
C ALA A 103 -6.81 0.21 18.61
N SER A 104 -7.28 0.78 17.52
CA SER A 104 -8.02 0.09 16.44
C SER A 104 -7.11 -0.48 15.35
N ALA A 105 -5.80 -0.21 15.40
CA ALA A 105 -4.82 -0.64 14.42
C ALA A 105 -3.78 -1.58 15.06
N PRO A 106 -4.06 -2.90 15.18
CA PRO A 106 -3.19 -3.85 15.90
C PRO A 106 -1.74 -3.86 15.42
N VAL A 107 -1.51 -3.62 14.12
CA VAL A 107 -0.15 -3.53 13.53
C VAL A 107 0.67 -2.38 14.13
N MET A 108 0.04 -1.38 14.74
CA MET A 108 0.68 -0.24 15.39
C MET A 108 0.85 -0.43 16.91
N THR A 109 0.32 -1.52 17.48
CA THR A 109 0.41 -1.79 18.92
C THR A 109 1.87 -1.96 19.34
N GLY A 110 2.30 -1.15 20.31
CA GLY A 110 3.69 -1.14 20.79
C GLY A 110 4.68 -0.39 19.91
N VAL A 111 4.29 0.00 18.69
CA VAL A 111 5.15 0.73 17.75
C VAL A 111 5.02 2.24 17.93
N VAL A 112 3.83 2.71 18.34
CA VAL A 112 3.53 4.14 18.48
C VAL A 112 3.03 4.44 19.90
N PRO A 113 3.85 5.00 20.79
CA PRO A 113 3.41 5.45 22.10
C PRO A 113 2.69 6.80 22.03
N GLY A 114 1.67 6.98 22.88
CA GLY A 114 0.97 8.25 23.06
C GLY A 114 -0.21 8.48 22.10
N GLU A 115 -0.68 9.72 22.04
CA GLU A 115 -1.78 10.12 21.15
C GLU A 115 -1.32 9.99 19.69
N CYS A 116 -2.07 9.22 18.92
CA CYS A 116 -1.74 8.94 17.53
C CYS A 116 -3.02 8.71 16.72
N ALA A 117 -3.21 9.53 15.70
CA ALA A 117 -4.22 9.30 14.69
C ALA A 117 -3.68 8.33 13.63
N ILE A 118 -4.52 7.41 13.19
CA ILE A 118 -4.19 6.40 12.18
C ILE A 118 -5.01 6.67 10.93
N LEU A 119 -4.31 6.76 9.80
CA LEU A 119 -4.93 6.79 8.48
C LEU A 119 -4.74 5.42 7.82
N ARG A 120 -5.84 4.75 7.50
CA ARG A 120 -5.85 3.57 6.63
C ARG A 120 -6.14 4.03 5.21
N LEU A 121 -5.41 3.47 4.25
CA LEU A 121 -5.43 3.96 2.88
C LEU A 121 -5.32 2.78 1.92
N VAL A 122 -6.23 2.71 0.95
CA VAL A 122 -6.12 1.83 -0.22
C VAL A 122 -5.92 2.67 -1.46
N VAL A 123 -4.81 2.43 -2.15
CA VAL A 123 -4.43 3.17 -3.36
C VAL A 123 -4.31 2.23 -4.53
N ARG A 124 -5.00 2.53 -5.62
CA ARG A 124 -4.85 1.86 -6.92
C ARG A 124 -3.49 2.18 -7.52
N HIS A 125 -2.86 1.20 -8.13
CA HIS A 125 -1.65 1.42 -8.92
C HIS A 125 -2.00 2.12 -10.23
N THR A 126 -1.43 3.28 -10.45
CA THR A 126 -1.64 4.15 -11.62
C THR A 126 -0.31 4.57 -12.21
N THR A 127 -0.34 5.22 -13.37
CA THR A 127 0.84 5.85 -13.97
C THR A 127 0.58 7.35 -14.15
N PRO A 128 1.22 8.22 -13.35
CA PRO A 128 2.22 7.94 -12.30
C PRO A 128 1.63 7.25 -11.08
N ALA A 129 2.44 6.47 -10.36
CA ALA A 129 2.01 5.85 -9.13
C ALA A 129 1.80 6.90 -8.03
N VAL A 130 0.64 6.87 -7.39
CA VAL A 130 0.34 7.68 -6.20
C VAL A 130 0.86 6.94 -4.97
N ARG A 131 1.56 7.66 -4.09
CA ARG A 131 2.19 7.14 -2.86
C ARG A 131 1.51 7.70 -1.62
N PRO A 132 1.70 7.11 -0.45
CA PRO A 132 1.20 7.69 0.80
C PRO A 132 1.57 9.17 1.01
N ASP A 133 2.80 9.57 0.66
CA ASP A 133 3.26 10.95 0.78
C ASP A 133 2.49 11.93 -0.13
N ASP A 134 2.04 11.45 -1.31
CA ASP A 134 1.22 12.27 -2.21
C ASP A 134 -0.18 12.47 -1.62
N VAL A 135 -0.72 11.45 -0.94
CA VAL A 135 -2.01 11.55 -0.26
C VAL A 135 -1.91 12.48 0.95
N LEU A 136 -0.83 12.42 1.74
CA LEU A 136 -0.58 13.37 2.82
C LEU A 136 -0.42 14.80 2.29
N THR A 137 0.24 14.97 1.13
CA THR A 137 0.33 16.27 0.44
C THR A 137 -1.05 16.74 -0.01
N ALA A 138 -1.89 15.85 -0.53
CA ALA A 138 -3.27 16.17 -0.91
C ALA A 138 -4.11 16.61 0.30
N LEU A 139 -4.01 15.93 1.45
CA LEU A 139 -4.68 16.31 2.69
C LEU A 139 -4.20 17.69 3.19
N ARG A 140 -2.91 18.00 3.04
CA ARG A 140 -2.39 19.34 3.33
C ARG A 140 -2.98 20.39 2.40
N VAL A 141 -3.09 20.11 1.10
CA VAL A 141 -3.64 21.03 0.10
C VAL A 141 -5.11 21.35 0.39
N VAL A 142 -5.92 20.34 0.72
CA VAL A 142 -7.38 20.51 0.88
C VAL A 142 -7.80 20.98 2.28
N ALA A 143 -7.02 20.65 3.32
CA ALA A 143 -7.40 20.88 4.71
C ALA A 143 -6.29 21.48 5.59
N GLY A 144 -5.12 21.80 5.03
CA GLY A 144 -3.98 22.31 5.80
C GLY A 144 -3.41 21.31 6.81
N LEU A 145 -3.59 20.00 6.58
CA LEU A 145 -3.09 18.96 7.49
C LEU A 145 -1.56 18.96 7.53
N GLU A 146 -1.00 19.26 8.69
CA GLU A 146 0.46 19.25 8.93
C GLU A 146 0.77 18.38 10.15
N PRO A 147 1.23 17.14 9.96
CA PRO A 147 1.65 16.30 11.07
C PRO A 147 2.82 16.93 11.84
N PRO A 148 2.76 16.99 13.19
CA PRO A 148 3.83 17.61 13.98
C PRO A 148 5.15 16.85 13.96
N THR A 149 5.11 15.58 13.57
CA THR A 149 6.29 14.70 13.43
C THR A 149 6.21 13.90 12.14
N PRO A 150 7.34 13.41 11.60
CA PRO A 150 7.32 12.54 10.43
C PRO A 150 6.39 11.35 10.64
N PRO A 151 5.51 11.04 9.67
CA PRO A 151 4.59 9.92 9.75
C PRO A 151 5.34 8.58 9.69
N LEU A 152 4.82 7.57 10.39
CA LEU A 152 5.23 6.18 10.20
C LEU A 152 4.30 5.53 9.18
N VAL A 153 4.86 5.01 8.10
CA VAL A 153 4.10 4.43 6.99
C VAL A 153 4.41 2.94 6.88
N ILE A 154 3.38 2.10 6.91
CA ILE A 154 3.51 0.64 6.77
C ILE A 154 2.59 0.18 5.65
N ARG A 155 3.12 -0.59 4.68
CA ARG A 155 2.31 -1.29 3.68
C ARG A 155 1.84 -2.63 4.27
N LEU A 156 0.53 -2.83 4.34
CA LEU A 156 -0.08 -4.04 4.85
C LEU A 156 -0.24 -5.10 3.77
N ALA A 157 -0.66 -4.68 2.57
CA ALA A 157 -0.91 -5.56 1.45
C ALA A 157 -0.58 -4.88 0.12
N GLN A 158 -0.28 -5.68 -0.88
CA GLN A 158 -0.14 -5.27 -2.27
C GLN A 158 -0.58 -6.45 -3.15
N GLY A 159 -1.49 -6.21 -4.08
CA GLY A 159 -2.00 -7.30 -4.91
C GLY A 159 -3.26 -6.94 -5.69
N PRO A 160 -4.01 -7.96 -6.12
CA PRO A 160 -5.28 -7.78 -6.79
C PRO A 160 -6.32 -7.14 -5.88
N LEU A 161 -7.25 -6.41 -6.50
CA LEU A 161 -8.47 -5.95 -5.83
C LEU A 161 -9.51 -7.07 -5.90
N GLN A 162 -10.11 -7.40 -4.77
CA GLN A 162 -11.24 -8.32 -4.74
C GLN A 162 -12.42 -7.68 -5.48
N GLU A 163 -13.06 -8.44 -6.36
CA GLU A 163 -14.20 -7.96 -7.14
C GLU A 163 -15.31 -7.42 -6.24
N GLY A 164 -15.84 -6.25 -6.58
CA GLY A 164 -16.90 -5.59 -5.82
C GLY A 164 -16.50 -5.02 -4.46
N SER A 165 -15.20 -5.00 -4.14
CA SER A 165 -14.69 -4.42 -2.88
C SER A 165 -13.40 -3.62 -3.09
N VAL A 166 -12.96 -2.92 -2.03
CA VAL A 166 -11.66 -2.23 -2.00
C VAL A 166 -10.58 -3.06 -1.29
N ARG A 167 -10.87 -4.34 -1.03
CA ARG A 167 -9.92 -5.22 -0.33
C ARG A 167 -8.81 -5.67 -1.28
N VAL A 168 -7.57 -5.51 -0.82
CA VAL A 168 -6.38 -6.02 -1.50
C VAL A 168 -6.13 -7.46 -1.05
N THR A 169 -5.95 -8.38 -2.01
CA THR A 169 -5.71 -9.80 -1.76
C THR A 169 -4.26 -10.17 -2.07
N ASP A 170 -3.85 -11.38 -1.66
CA ASP A 170 -2.50 -11.87 -1.91
C ASP A 170 -2.31 -12.16 -3.41
N PRO A 171 -1.32 -11.56 -4.09
CA PRO A 171 -1.04 -11.83 -5.49
C PRO A 171 -0.46 -13.22 -5.75
N LEU A 172 -0.04 -13.94 -4.72
CA LEU A 172 0.45 -15.32 -4.81
C LEU A 172 -0.66 -16.36 -4.58
N ALA A 173 -1.83 -15.95 -4.10
CA ALA A 173 -2.97 -16.86 -3.98
C ALA A 173 -3.34 -17.41 -5.36
N ALA A 174 -3.56 -18.72 -5.45
CA ALA A 174 -4.10 -19.34 -6.65
C ALA A 174 -5.43 -18.66 -7.00
N SER A 175 -5.63 -18.33 -8.27
CA SER A 175 -6.93 -17.83 -8.71
C SER A 175 -7.98 -18.93 -8.47
N GLU A 176 -9.02 -18.66 -7.70
CA GLU A 176 -10.10 -19.62 -7.41
C GLU A 176 -10.85 -20.12 -8.66
N SER A 177 -10.46 -19.66 -9.85
CA SER A 177 -11.06 -20.04 -11.14
C SER A 177 -10.60 -21.39 -11.70
N ASP A 178 -9.63 -22.09 -11.09
CA ASP A 178 -9.09 -23.35 -11.64
C ASP A 178 -9.53 -24.59 -10.85
N ALA A 179 -10.49 -24.45 -9.93
CA ALA A 179 -11.03 -25.55 -9.13
C ALA A 179 -12.38 -26.08 -9.69
N GLY A 180 -12.57 -26.05 -11.00
CA GLY A 180 -13.84 -26.47 -11.61
C GLY A 180 -13.72 -26.94 -13.06
N VAL A 181 -13.05 -28.07 -13.34
CA VAL A 181 -13.38 -28.99 -14.44
C VAL A 181 -13.03 -30.41 -14.03
#